data_bb92c2e9e72bc761ae2c8466ed137dfd
#
_entry.id   bb92c2e9e72bc761ae2c8466ed137dfd
#
_cell.length_a   1.000
_cell.length_b   1.000
_cell.length_c   1.000
_cell.angle_alpha   90.00
_cell.angle_beta   90.00
_cell.angle_gamma   90.00
#
_symmetry.space_group_name_H-M   'P 1'
#
loop_
_entity.id
_entity.type
_entity.pdbx_description
1 polymer ?
#
loop_
_entity_poly.entity_id
_entity_poly.type
_entity_poly.pdbx_seq_one_letter_code
_entity_poly.pdbx_strand_id
1 'polypeptide(L)'
;LLTVAGFSLTAIGMSVIAPETSPLWKLVLALLGAVAAPSVLLAWLRYKQRQFIRSVEEVLPDTLSLMANALRAGMGFQQALDLIAAEGLPPLREEFATVSRAIALGAPLEEALQGLVERVPSTELELVVTAVIVQREVGGS
;
A
#
# COMPACT_ATOMS: atom_id res chain seq x y z
N LEU A 1 -10.59 -13.41 10.14
CA LEU A 1 -11.22 -14.75 10.16
C LEU A 1 -12.12 -14.95 11.39
N LEU A 2 -11.67 -14.55 12.60
CA LEU A 2 -12.45 -14.71 13.84
C LEU A 2 -13.73 -13.85 13.88
N THR A 3 -13.73 -12.65 13.29
CA THR A 3 -14.89 -11.74 13.28
C THR A 3 -15.99 -12.20 12.31
N VAL A 4 -15.62 -12.81 11.19
CA VAL A 4 -16.59 -13.37 10.21
C VAL A 4 -17.24 -14.62 10.77
N ALA A 5 -16.48 -15.47 11.46
CA ALA A 5 -17.02 -16.65 12.15
C ALA A 5 -17.97 -16.29 13.30
N GLY A 6 -17.67 -15.23 14.05
CA GLY A 6 -18.53 -14.72 15.12
C GLY A 6 -19.89 -14.22 14.62
N PHE A 7 -19.92 -13.54 13.47
CA PHE A 7 -21.15 -12.98 12.91
C PHE A 7 -22.05 -14.07 12.26
N SER A 8 -21.44 -15.08 11.63
CA SER A 8 -22.22 -16.22 11.10
C SER A 8 -22.78 -17.11 12.20
N LEU A 9 -22.10 -17.28 13.34
CA LEU A 9 -22.62 -18.02 14.48
C LEU A 9 -23.79 -17.31 15.18
N THR A 10 -23.75 -15.96 15.26
CA THR A 10 -24.86 -15.17 15.83
C THR A 10 -26.10 -15.19 14.92
N ALA A 11 -25.90 -15.15 13.59
CA ALA A 11 -27.00 -15.24 12.63
C ALA A 11 -27.66 -16.62 12.64
N ILE A 12 -26.88 -17.69 12.79
CA ILE A 12 -27.39 -19.09 12.89
C ILE A 12 -28.07 -19.31 14.25
N GLY A 13 -27.49 -18.81 15.34
CA GLY A 13 -28.07 -18.91 16.69
C GLY A 13 -29.42 -18.20 16.82
N MET A 14 -29.57 -17.05 16.18
CA MET A 14 -30.82 -16.26 16.23
C MET A 14 -31.93 -16.84 15.36
N SER A 15 -31.60 -17.64 14.34
CA SER A 15 -32.62 -18.35 13.52
C SER A 15 -33.25 -19.56 14.22
N VAL A 16 -32.58 -20.11 15.25
CA VAL A 16 -33.03 -21.27 16.01
C VAL A 16 -33.98 -20.87 17.17
N ILE A 17 -33.86 -19.63 17.67
CA ILE A 17 -34.56 -19.16 18.89
C ILE A 17 -35.95 -18.54 18.58
N ALA A 18 -36.28 -18.20 17.34
CA ALA A 18 -37.55 -17.58 16.97
C ALA A 18 -38.32 -18.36 15.87
N PRO A 19 -39.04 -19.42 16.20
CA PRO A 19 -39.75 -20.24 15.21
C PRO A 19 -40.99 -19.56 14.58
N GLU A 20 -41.50 -18.48 15.16
CA GLU A 20 -42.75 -17.81 14.77
C GLU A 20 -42.61 -16.56 13.87
N THR A 21 -41.38 -16.19 13.44
CA THR A 21 -41.22 -15.00 12.61
C THR A 21 -41.51 -15.30 11.14
N SER A 22 -42.31 -14.43 10.48
CA SER A 22 -42.66 -14.54 9.07
C SER A 22 -41.45 -14.77 8.16
N PRO A 23 -41.57 -15.56 7.08
CA PRO A 23 -40.46 -15.84 6.17
C PRO A 23 -39.83 -14.58 5.55
N LEU A 24 -40.60 -13.48 5.45
CA LEU A 24 -40.12 -12.17 4.96
C LEU A 24 -39.05 -11.56 5.85
N TRP A 25 -39.15 -11.68 7.18
CA TRP A 25 -38.13 -11.14 8.10
C TRP A 25 -36.81 -11.90 8.00
N LYS A 26 -36.84 -13.21 7.79
CA LYS A 26 -35.62 -14.01 7.58
C LYS A 26 -34.91 -13.62 6.26
N LEU A 27 -35.66 -13.31 5.22
CA LEU A 27 -35.12 -12.80 3.95
C LEU A 27 -34.49 -11.43 4.12
N VAL A 28 -35.11 -10.52 4.87
CA VAL A 28 -34.54 -9.18 5.14
C VAL A 28 -33.24 -9.27 5.92
N LEU A 29 -33.18 -10.13 6.96
CA LEU A 29 -31.95 -10.34 7.74
C LEU A 29 -30.81 -10.97 6.89
N ALA A 30 -31.17 -11.94 6.05
CA ALA A 30 -30.18 -12.55 5.14
C ALA A 30 -29.65 -11.53 4.11
N LEU A 31 -30.52 -10.67 3.59
CA LEU A 31 -30.12 -9.62 2.64
C LEU A 31 -29.24 -8.55 3.31
N LEU A 32 -29.59 -8.12 4.53
CA LEU A 32 -28.77 -7.19 5.32
C LEU A 32 -27.39 -7.79 5.66
N GLY A 33 -27.34 -9.05 6.04
CA GLY A 33 -26.09 -9.76 6.31
C GLY A 33 -25.20 -9.90 5.06
N ALA A 34 -25.82 -10.19 3.91
CA ALA A 34 -25.10 -10.32 2.62
C ALA A 34 -24.47 -9.00 2.16
N VAL A 35 -25.05 -7.86 2.49
CA VAL A 35 -24.52 -6.53 2.15
C VAL A 35 -23.53 -6.04 3.21
N ALA A 36 -23.76 -6.34 4.48
CA ALA A 36 -22.91 -5.87 5.58
C ALA A 36 -21.53 -6.56 5.60
N ALA A 37 -21.45 -7.85 5.29
CA ALA A 37 -20.20 -8.60 5.33
C ALA A 37 -19.12 -8.07 4.36
N PRO A 38 -19.42 -7.85 3.06
CA PRO A 38 -18.43 -7.31 2.13
C PRO A 38 -18.07 -5.85 2.43
N SER A 39 -19.02 -5.05 2.95
CA SER A 39 -18.75 -3.64 3.27
C SER A 39 -17.76 -3.47 4.43
N VAL A 40 -17.86 -4.31 5.47
CA VAL A 40 -16.90 -4.31 6.59
C VAL A 40 -15.51 -4.75 6.13
N LEU A 41 -15.41 -5.77 5.26
CA LEU A 41 -14.14 -6.23 4.72
C LEU A 41 -13.47 -5.13 3.87
N LEU A 42 -14.24 -4.48 2.99
CA LEU A 42 -13.75 -3.38 2.15
C LEU A 42 -13.32 -2.17 3.00
N ALA A 43 -14.08 -1.84 4.04
CA ALA A 43 -13.73 -0.75 4.96
C ALA A 43 -12.42 -1.04 5.70
N TRP A 44 -12.22 -2.28 6.15
CA TRP A 44 -11.00 -2.72 6.82
C TRP A 44 -9.77 -2.69 5.90
N LEU A 45 -9.92 -3.16 4.64
CA LEU A 45 -8.85 -3.09 3.63
C LEU A 45 -8.48 -1.65 3.32
N ARG A 46 -9.47 -0.76 3.12
CA ARG A 46 -9.25 0.67 2.90
C ARG A 46 -8.58 1.35 4.10
N TYR A 47 -8.94 0.95 5.32
CA TYR A 47 -8.30 1.47 6.52
C TYR A 47 -6.82 1.08 6.59
N LYS A 48 -6.49 -0.19 6.34
CA LYS A 48 -5.10 -0.66 6.29
C LYS A 48 -4.27 0.04 5.19
N GLN A 49 -4.86 0.20 4.01
CA GLN A 49 -4.20 0.89 2.91
C GLN A 49 -3.91 2.36 3.24
N ARG A 50 -4.88 3.06 3.82
CA ARG A 50 -4.69 4.45 4.27
C ARG A 50 -3.61 4.58 5.35
N GLN A 51 -3.54 3.64 6.27
CA GLN A 51 -2.52 3.63 7.32
C GLN A 51 -1.11 3.41 6.72
N PHE A 52 -0.99 2.51 5.74
CA PHE A 52 0.25 2.29 5.01
C PHE A 52 0.69 3.56 4.25
N ILE A 53 -0.21 4.21 3.51
CA ILE A 53 0.09 5.44 2.78
C ILE A 53 0.56 6.54 3.73
N ARG A 54 -0.11 6.74 4.86
CA ARG A 54 0.32 7.72 5.87
C ARG A 54 1.73 7.44 6.38
N SER A 55 2.07 6.18 6.69
CA SER A 55 3.42 5.85 7.14
C SER A 55 4.49 6.07 6.06
N VAL A 56 4.13 5.93 4.78
CA VAL A 56 4.99 6.32 3.65
C VAL A 56 5.20 7.85 3.63
N GLU A 57 4.12 8.62 3.67
CA GLU A 57 4.15 10.09 3.63
C GLU A 57 4.94 10.68 4.80
N GLU A 58 4.85 10.08 5.98
CA GLU A 58 5.62 10.50 7.17
C GLU A 58 7.13 10.35 6.99
N VAL A 59 7.59 9.28 6.34
CA VAL A 59 9.04 9.01 6.17
C VAL A 59 9.59 9.47 4.81
N LEU A 60 8.74 9.91 3.90
CA LEU A 60 9.14 10.35 2.56
C LEU A 60 10.12 11.53 2.58
N PRO A 61 9.91 12.60 3.38
CA PRO A 61 10.84 13.73 3.45
C PRO A 61 12.25 13.32 3.92
N ASP A 62 12.34 12.44 4.90
CA ASP A 62 13.62 11.94 5.40
C ASP A 62 14.33 11.08 4.34
N THR A 63 13.58 10.23 3.66
CA THR A 63 14.08 9.40 2.56
C THR A 63 14.62 10.26 1.41
N LEU A 64 13.89 11.31 1.01
CA LEU A 64 14.33 12.26 -0.02
C LEU A 64 15.54 13.06 0.42
N SER A 65 15.62 13.44 1.69
CA SER A 65 16.78 14.13 2.25
C SER A 65 18.01 13.24 2.23
N LEU A 66 17.88 11.96 2.56
CA LEU A 66 18.96 10.97 2.49
C LEU A 66 19.44 10.81 1.04
N MET A 67 18.52 10.66 0.08
CA MET A 67 18.86 10.61 -1.35
C MET A 67 19.59 11.87 -1.82
N ALA A 68 19.06 13.05 -1.50
CA ALA A 68 19.65 14.32 -1.90
C ALA A 68 21.05 14.51 -1.30
N ASN A 69 21.30 14.06 -0.08
CA ASN A 69 22.62 14.11 0.55
C ASN A 69 23.61 13.18 -0.16
N ALA A 70 23.19 11.95 -0.47
CA ALA A 70 24.01 11.00 -1.22
C ALA A 70 24.41 11.54 -2.59
N LEU A 71 23.46 12.10 -3.34
CA LEU A 71 23.72 12.70 -4.66
C LEU A 71 24.63 13.93 -4.56
N ARG A 72 24.45 14.79 -3.56
CA ARG A 72 25.36 15.95 -3.31
C ARG A 72 26.78 15.52 -2.92
N ALA A 73 26.91 14.37 -2.27
CA ALA A 73 28.22 13.78 -1.98
C ALA A 73 28.89 13.14 -3.21
N GLY A 74 28.24 13.20 -4.39
CA GLY A 74 28.75 12.64 -5.64
C GLY A 74 28.46 11.15 -5.85
N MET A 75 27.60 10.55 -5.06
CA MET A 75 27.16 9.17 -5.29
C MET A 75 26.31 9.08 -6.55
N GLY A 76 26.49 8.01 -7.32
CA GLY A 76 25.60 7.70 -8.43
C GLY A 76 24.15 7.43 -7.96
N PHE A 77 23.17 7.64 -8.84
CA PHE A 77 21.75 7.47 -8.49
C PHE A 77 21.45 6.06 -7.95
N GLN A 78 22.00 5.03 -8.57
CA GLN A 78 21.85 3.65 -8.11
C GLN A 78 22.43 3.42 -6.72
N GLN A 79 23.61 4.00 -6.44
CA GLN A 79 24.23 3.94 -5.11
C GLN A 79 23.36 4.64 -4.05
N ALA A 80 22.71 5.76 -4.43
CA ALA A 80 21.78 6.44 -3.53
C ALA A 80 20.52 5.60 -3.24
N LEU A 81 20.01 4.85 -4.22
CA LEU A 81 18.93 3.89 -4.01
C LEU A 81 19.36 2.73 -3.08
N ASP A 82 20.56 2.21 -3.27
CA ASP A 82 21.12 1.16 -2.42
C ASP A 82 21.30 1.64 -0.97
N LEU A 83 21.72 2.89 -0.79
CA LEU A 83 21.81 3.52 0.52
C LEU A 83 20.45 3.62 1.21
N ILE A 84 19.40 4.04 0.49
CA ILE A 84 18.04 4.09 1.04
C ILE A 84 17.55 2.67 1.40
N ALA A 85 17.86 1.69 0.57
CA ALA A 85 17.52 0.30 0.82
C ALA A 85 18.22 -0.27 2.06
N ALA A 86 19.40 0.25 2.42
CA ALA A 86 20.17 -0.17 3.58
C ALA A 86 19.79 0.61 4.85
N GLU A 87 19.72 1.94 4.77
CA GLU A 87 19.65 2.84 5.92
C GLU A 87 18.32 3.61 6.05
N GLY A 88 17.44 3.51 5.02
CA GLY A 88 16.15 4.18 5.03
C GLY A 88 15.21 3.69 6.12
N LEU A 89 14.12 4.41 6.32
CA LEU A 89 13.09 4.05 7.29
C LEU A 89 11.98 3.20 6.65
N PRO A 90 11.43 2.21 7.38
CA PRO A 90 10.25 1.49 6.94
C PRO A 90 9.04 2.46 6.81
N PRO A 91 8.12 2.22 5.85
CA PRO A 91 8.08 1.13 4.88
C PRO A 91 8.88 1.39 3.60
N LEU A 92 9.36 2.61 3.36
CA LEU A 92 10.06 2.98 2.11
C LEU A 92 11.36 2.21 1.91
N ARG A 93 12.07 1.86 2.98
CA ARG A 93 13.28 1.04 2.90
C ARG A 93 13.04 -0.26 2.12
N GLU A 94 12.00 -1.01 2.45
CA GLU A 94 11.66 -2.28 1.81
C GLU A 94 11.27 -2.11 0.35
N GLU A 95 10.54 -1.02 0.05
CA GLU A 95 10.11 -0.71 -1.30
C GLU A 95 11.29 -0.28 -2.19
N PHE A 96 12.18 0.55 -1.69
CA PHE A 96 13.41 0.92 -2.40
C PHE A 96 14.38 -0.26 -2.54
N ALA A 97 14.45 -1.17 -1.58
CA ALA A 97 15.20 -2.42 -1.72
C ALA A 97 14.67 -3.30 -2.87
N THR A 98 13.36 -3.25 -3.13
CA THR A 98 12.75 -3.94 -4.27
C THR A 98 13.13 -3.27 -5.59
N VAL A 99 13.15 -1.93 -5.64
CA VAL A 99 13.61 -1.15 -6.80
C VAL A 99 15.08 -1.44 -7.11
N SER A 100 15.96 -1.34 -6.10
CA SER A 100 17.39 -1.61 -6.24
C SER A 100 17.65 -3.02 -6.79
N ARG A 101 16.95 -4.03 -6.27
CA ARG A 101 17.04 -5.41 -6.77
C ARG A 101 16.59 -5.55 -8.22
N ALA A 102 15.50 -4.90 -8.61
CA ALA A 102 15.01 -4.93 -9.99
C ALA A 102 16.06 -4.37 -10.96
N ILE A 103 16.69 -3.24 -10.60
CA ILE A 103 17.75 -2.61 -11.39
C ILE A 103 18.99 -3.52 -11.45
N ALA A 104 19.37 -4.14 -10.33
CA ALA A 104 20.49 -5.09 -10.29
C ALA A 104 20.27 -6.33 -11.18
N LEU A 105 19.01 -6.71 -11.39
CA LEU A 105 18.59 -7.78 -12.31
C LEU A 105 18.47 -7.30 -13.77
N GLY A 106 18.75 -6.04 -14.06
CA GLY A 106 18.76 -5.48 -15.41
C GLY A 106 17.47 -4.76 -15.82
N ALA A 107 16.53 -4.54 -14.93
CA ALA A 107 15.35 -3.73 -15.23
C ALA A 107 15.75 -2.27 -15.49
N PRO A 108 15.12 -1.59 -16.49
CA PRO A 108 15.27 -0.15 -16.65
C PRO A 108 14.85 0.60 -15.39
N LEU A 109 15.56 1.69 -15.06
CA LEU A 109 15.25 2.50 -13.88
C LEU A 109 13.80 3.00 -13.88
N GLU A 110 13.34 3.46 -15.04
CA GLU A 110 11.98 3.98 -15.24
C GLU A 110 10.93 2.92 -14.89
N GLU A 111 11.12 1.69 -15.37
CA GLU A 111 10.22 0.56 -15.08
C GLU A 111 10.24 0.18 -13.59
N ALA A 112 11.41 0.14 -12.99
CA ALA A 112 11.57 -0.16 -11.57
C ALA A 112 10.91 0.90 -10.66
N LEU A 113 11.02 2.19 -11.02
CA LEU A 113 10.39 3.29 -10.31
C LEU A 113 8.87 3.35 -10.54
N GLN A 114 8.37 3.06 -11.75
CA GLN A 114 6.94 2.92 -12.01
C GLN A 114 6.33 1.79 -11.18
N GLY A 115 7.01 0.65 -11.10
CA GLY A 115 6.60 -0.46 -10.22
C GLY A 115 6.55 -0.07 -8.74
N LEU A 116 7.39 0.87 -8.28
CA LEU A 116 7.29 1.44 -6.93
C LEU A 116 5.99 2.22 -6.74
N VAL A 117 5.64 3.11 -7.68
CA VAL A 117 4.39 3.90 -7.62
C VAL A 117 3.15 3.02 -7.64
N GLU A 118 3.15 1.94 -8.43
CA GLU A 118 2.04 0.98 -8.45
C GLU A 118 1.83 0.26 -7.11
N ARG A 119 2.91 -0.07 -6.41
CA ARG A 119 2.86 -0.73 -5.09
C ARG A 119 2.51 0.24 -3.97
N VAL A 120 2.95 1.48 -4.10
CA VAL A 120 2.79 2.54 -3.09
C VAL A 120 1.97 3.69 -3.71
N PRO A 121 0.63 3.62 -3.67
CA PRO A 121 -0.23 4.63 -4.29
C PRO A 121 -0.30 5.91 -3.43
N SER A 122 0.84 6.62 -3.31
CA SER A 122 0.98 7.94 -2.70
C SER A 122 1.18 8.97 -3.79
N THR A 123 0.34 10.00 -3.81
CA THR A 123 0.42 11.09 -4.78
C THR A 123 1.75 11.85 -4.68
N GLU A 124 2.27 12.01 -3.47
CA GLU A 124 3.55 12.68 -3.22
C GLU A 124 4.72 11.88 -3.80
N LEU A 125 4.72 10.55 -3.59
CA LEU A 125 5.75 9.67 -4.16
C LEU A 125 5.68 9.65 -5.70
N GLU A 126 4.49 9.60 -6.27
CA GLU A 126 4.28 9.64 -7.73
C GLU A 126 4.84 10.92 -8.35
N LEU A 127 4.60 12.07 -7.73
CA LEU A 127 5.17 13.36 -8.17
C LEU A 127 6.69 13.34 -8.14
N VAL A 128 7.29 12.82 -7.08
CA VAL A 128 8.75 12.71 -6.94
C VAL A 128 9.33 11.78 -8.01
N VAL A 129 8.76 10.60 -8.19
CA VAL A 129 9.20 9.62 -9.20
C VAL A 129 9.11 10.22 -10.60
N THR A 130 7.97 10.86 -10.92
CA THR A 130 7.79 11.53 -12.21
C THR A 130 8.85 12.61 -12.44
N ALA A 131 9.12 13.45 -11.43
CA ALA A 131 10.15 14.47 -11.53
C ALA A 131 11.55 13.88 -11.78
N VAL A 132 11.90 12.77 -11.13
CA VAL A 132 13.16 12.05 -11.32
C VAL A 132 13.29 11.50 -12.74
N ILE A 133 12.23 10.87 -13.26
CA ILE A 133 12.22 10.31 -14.62
C ILE A 133 12.41 11.43 -15.65
N VAL A 134 11.61 12.50 -15.56
CA VAL A 134 11.70 13.65 -16.48
C VAL A 134 13.07 14.33 -16.40
N GLN A 135 13.62 14.48 -15.19
CA GLN A 135 14.94 15.08 -15.01
C GLN A 135 16.04 14.26 -15.72
N ARG A 136 15.92 12.94 -15.73
CA ARG A 136 16.86 12.07 -16.45
C ARG A 136 16.72 12.13 -17.96
N GLU A 137 15.49 12.18 -18.47
CA GLU A 137 15.24 12.32 -19.92
C GLU A 137 15.79 13.64 -20.47
N VAL A 138 15.61 14.72 -19.72
CA VAL A 138 16.06 16.08 -20.13
C VAL A 138 17.52 16.35 -19.78
N GLY A 139 17.98 15.81 -18.65
CA GLY A 139 19.32 16.04 -18.13
C GLY A 139 20.36 15.01 -18.57
N GLY A 140 20.03 14.10 -19.46
CA GLY A 140 20.74 12.93 -19.94
C GLY A 140 22.27 13.00 -19.95
N SER A 141 22.89 12.89 -18.81
CA SER A 141 24.30 12.47 -18.64
C SER A 141 24.53 12.07 -17.21
#